data_6ed89e781631694710fa91aea085d7ac
#
_entry.id   6ed89e781631694710fa91aea085d7ac
#
_cell.length_a   1.000
_cell.length_b   1.000
_cell.length_c   1.000
_cell.angle_alpha   90.00
_cell.angle_beta   90.00
_cell.angle_gamma   90.00
#
_symmetry.space_group_name_H-M   'P 1'
#
loop_
_entity.id
_entity.type
_entity.pdbx_description
1 polymer ?
#
loop_
_entity_poly.entity_id
_entity_poly.type
_entity_poly.pdbx_seq_one_letter_code
_entity_poly.pdbx_strand_id
1 'polypeptide(L)'
;PTLQFLKSGDVIYDSRVIAEYLDTLSPVGKLVPASSRDRLDVKVWEALADGVCDAGALARLEAVWDGRSEAERSQAWINRQLAKVQAGVAEMDRRLGDQPHCCGVHLTLADIAVGCTLGWLSFRFPQIDWRAEHPNLAQLQDKLEQRPSFAETMPG
;
A
#
# COMPACT_ATOMS: atom_id res chain seq x y z
N PRO A 1 0.92 -0.56 -13.01
CA PRO A 1 -0.31 -0.38 -13.83
C PRO A 1 -0.12 0.68 -14.91
N THR A 2 -1.02 0.63 -15.92
CA THR A 2 -1.04 1.56 -17.06
C THR A 2 -2.49 1.96 -17.33
N LEU A 3 -2.74 3.25 -17.56
CA LEU A 3 -4.03 3.79 -17.97
C LEU A 3 -3.89 4.41 -19.35
N GLN A 4 -4.73 3.99 -20.30
CA GLN A 4 -4.75 4.50 -21.66
C GLN A 4 -6.00 5.33 -21.92
N PHE A 5 -5.82 6.48 -22.52
CA PHE A 5 -6.90 7.34 -22.99
C PHE A 5 -7.41 6.86 -24.35
N LEU A 6 -8.64 6.36 -24.41
CA LEU A 6 -9.19 5.74 -25.65
C LEU A 6 -9.27 6.71 -26.84
N LYS A 7 -9.45 8.01 -26.60
CA LYS A 7 -9.59 9.01 -27.68
C LYS A 7 -8.25 9.46 -28.28
N SER A 8 -7.25 9.69 -27.45
CA SER A 8 -5.93 10.17 -27.93
C SER A 8 -4.92 9.05 -28.11
N GLY A 9 -5.12 7.91 -27.41
CA GLY A 9 -4.14 6.84 -27.34
C GLY A 9 -3.01 7.09 -26.36
N ASP A 10 -2.98 8.26 -25.69
CA ASP A 10 -1.97 8.58 -24.68
C ASP A 10 -2.01 7.60 -23.50
N VAL A 11 -0.85 7.41 -22.89
CA VAL A 11 -0.68 6.44 -21.80
C VAL A 11 -0.04 7.13 -20.60
N ILE A 12 -0.59 6.91 -19.40
CA ILE A 12 0.04 7.31 -18.13
C ILE A 12 0.35 6.10 -17.25
N TYR A 13 1.40 6.17 -16.50
CA TYR A 13 1.96 5.21 -15.54
C TYR A 13 2.90 5.98 -14.58
N ASP A 14 3.14 5.58 -13.30
CA ASP A 14 2.65 4.35 -12.65
C ASP A 14 1.36 4.57 -11.83
N SER A 15 1.11 3.71 -10.80
CA SER A 15 -0.07 3.82 -9.92
C SER A 15 -0.20 5.17 -9.23
N ARG A 16 0.91 5.78 -8.81
CA ARG A 16 0.93 7.09 -8.14
C ARG A 16 0.42 8.20 -9.04
N VAL A 17 0.86 8.19 -10.30
CA VAL A 17 0.42 9.16 -11.31
C VAL A 17 -1.04 8.93 -11.66
N ILE A 18 -1.43 7.66 -11.85
CA ILE A 18 -2.80 7.29 -12.21
C ILE A 18 -3.76 7.67 -11.07
N ALA A 19 -3.45 7.33 -9.81
CA ALA A 19 -4.30 7.64 -8.67
C ALA A 19 -4.49 9.15 -8.50
N GLU A 20 -3.43 9.94 -8.64
CA GLU A 20 -3.52 11.39 -8.57
C GLU A 20 -4.32 11.97 -9.73
N TYR A 21 -4.13 11.48 -10.95
CA TYR A 21 -4.93 11.88 -12.09
C TYR A 21 -6.43 11.58 -11.87
N LEU A 22 -6.76 10.37 -11.43
CA LEU A 22 -8.14 9.99 -11.14
C LEU A 22 -8.78 10.86 -10.04
N ASP A 23 -8.02 11.22 -9.02
CA ASP A 23 -8.47 12.15 -7.98
C ASP A 23 -8.82 13.52 -8.55
N THR A 24 -8.11 14.00 -9.59
CA THR A 24 -8.43 15.28 -10.24
C THR A 24 -9.80 15.26 -10.94
N LEU A 25 -10.27 14.08 -11.37
CA LEU A 25 -11.55 13.93 -12.08
C LEU A 25 -12.75 13.93 -11.13
N SER A 26 -12.55 13.70 -9.82
CA SER A 26 -13.64 13.70 -8.85
C SER A 26 -14.20 15.12 -8.65
N PRO A 27 -15.51 15.32 -8.83
CA PRO A 27 -16.17 16.61 -8.57
C PRO A 27 -16.38 16.87 -7.08
N VAL A 28 -16.31 15.83 -6.25
CA VAL A 28 -16.53 15.84 -4.81
C VAL A 28 -15.36 15.20 -4.08
N GLY A 29 -15.03 15.68 -2.93
CA GLY A 29 -14.01 15.08 -2.05
C GLY A 29 -12.70 14.71 -2.75
N LYS A 30 -11.61 15.34 -2.36
CA LYS A 30 -10.27 15.01 -2.86
C LYS A 30 -9.56 14.08 -1.89
N LEU A 31 -8.96 13.02 -2.43
CA LEU A 31 -8.09 12.11 -1.68
C LEU A 31 -6.69 12.68 -1.51
N VAL A 32 -6.27 13.58 -2.40
CA VAL A 32 -5.00 14.30 -2.32
C VAL A 32 -5.29 15.77 -2.04
N PRO A 33 -4.93 16.28 -0.84
CA PRO A 33 -5.16 17.68 -0.48
C PRO A 33 -4.48 18.68 -1.41
N ALA A 34 -5.08 19.87 -1.56
CA ALA A 34 -4.49 20.95 -2.33
C ALA A 34 -3.36 21.68 -1.57
N SER A 35 -3.40 21.68 -0.22
CA SER A 35 -2.35 22.25 0.63
C SER A 35 -1.02 21.53 0.39
N SER A 36 0.05 22.29 0.21
CA SER A 36 1.38 21.72 -0.04
C SER A 36 1.88 20.84 1.11
N ARG A 37 1.58 21.21 2.35
CA ARG A 37 1.99 20.45 3.53
C ARG A 37 1.19 19.15 3.66
N ASP A 38 -0.14 19.22 3.61
CA ASP A 38 -1.00 18.06 3.75
C ASP A 38 -0.79 17.07 2.58
N ARG A 39 -0.58 17.61 1.38
CA ARG A 39 -0.22 16.81 0.21
C ARG A 39 1.11 16.07 0.41
N LEU A 40 2.11 16.72 0.99
CA LEU A 40 3.39 16.08 1.29
C LEU A 40 3.19 14.90 2.25
N ASP A 41 2.39 15.07 3.30
CA ASP A 41 2.14 14.04 4.28
C ASP A 41 1.45 12.81 3.64
N VAL A 42 0.44 13.02 2.78
CA VAL A 42 -0.18 11.95 1.99
C VAL A 42 0.84 11.23 1.10
N LYS A 43 1.70 11.97 0.40
CA LYS A 43 2.72 11.38 -0.48
C LYS A 43 3.81 10.62 0.27
N VAL A 44 4.15 11.02 1.47
CA VAL A 44 5.10 10.27 2.33
C VAL A 44 4.47 8.94 2.77
N TRP A 45 3.18 8.92 3.10
CA TRP A 45 2.47 7.68 3.41
C TRP A 45 2.39 6.74 2.20
N GLU A 46 2.04 7.26 1.03
CA GLU A 46 2.01 6.49 -0.23
C GLU A 46 3.39 5.87 -0.50
N ALA A 47 4.46 6.65 -0.39
CA ALA A 47 5.82 6.16 -0.60
C ALA A 47 6.24 5.09 0.42
N LEU A 48 5.81 5.20 1.68
CA LEU A 48 6.06 4.18 2.70
C LEU A 48 5.33 2.88 2.36
N ALA A 49 4.04 2.97 1.99
CA ALA A 49 3.21 1.84 1.60
C ALA A 49 3.80 1.09 0.38
N ASP A 50 4.16 1.83 -0.66
CA ASP A 50 4.80 1.27 -1.85
C ASP A 50 6.14 0.58 -1.51
N GLY A 51 6.95 1.21 -0.66
CA GLY A 51 8.22 0.63 -0.22
C GLY A 51 8.07 -0.69 0.53
N VAL A 52 6.99 -0.86 1.29
CA VAL A 52 6.64 -2.14 1.94
C VAL A 52 6.22 -3.18 0.90
N CYS A 53 5.35 -2.82 -0.06
CA CYS A 53 4.95 -3.71 -1.14
C CYS A 53 6.14 -4.13 -2.01
N ASP A 54 7.03 -3.20 -2.38
CA ASP A 54 8.21 -3.49 -3.18
C ASP A 54 9.14 -4.47 -2.46
N ALA A 55 9.39 -4.25 -1.17
CA ALA A 55 10.22 -5.15 -0.37
C ALA A 55 9.56 -6.55 -0.27
N GLY A 56 8.27 -6.61 -0.02
CA GLY A 56 7.53 -7.88 0.00
C GLY A 56 7.56 -8.60 -1.36
N ALA A 57 7.35 -7.88 -2.46
CA ALA A 57 7.40 -8.45 -3.80
C ALA A 57 8.79 -9.02 -4.11
N LEU A 58 9.86 -8.32 -3.75
CA LEU A 58 11.23 -8.81 -3.91
C LEU A 58 11.51 -10.06 -3.08
N ALA A 59 11.03 -10.10 -1.82
CA ALA A 59 11.15 -11.29 -0.98
C ALA A 59 10.43 -12.49 -1.60
N ARG A 60 9.19 -12.28 -2.07
CA ARG A 60 8.39 -13.33 -2.67
C ARG A 60 8.98 -13.83 -3.99
N LEU A 61 9.38 -12.93 -4.87
CA LEU A 61 10.01 -13.32 -6.15
C LEU A 61 11.26 -14.16 -5.92
N GLU A 62 12.12 -13.77 -4.99
CA GLU A 62 13.32 -14.56 -4.65
C GLU A 62 12.96 -15.94 -4.10
N ALA A 63 11.87 -16.03 -3.32
CA ALA A 63 11.46 -17.29 -2.69
C ALA A 63 10.77 -18.28 -3.65
N VAL A 64 10.02 -17.79 -4.66
CA VAL A 64 9.11 -18.64 -5.44
C VAL A 64 9.32 -18.61 -6.95
N TRP A 65 10.21 -17.76 -7.46
CA TRP A 65 10.43 -17.69 -8.91
C TRP A 65 11.03 -19.00 -9.43
N ASP A 66 10.35 -19.58 -10.41
CA ASP A 66 10.71 -20.86 -11.02
C ASP A 66 11.94 -20.79 -11.97
N GLY A 67 12.33 -19.56 -12.37
CA GLY A 67 13.56 -19.32 -13.10
C GLY A 67 14.86 -19.54 -12.31
N ARG A 68 14.74 -19.90 -11.00
CA ARG A 68 15.89 -20.24 -10.14
C ARG A 68 15.65 -21.53 -9.39
N SER A 69 16.67 -22.37 -9.33
CA SER A 69 16.69 -23.52 -8.43
C SER A 69 16.73 -23.08 -6.96
N GLU A 70 16.36 -23.95 -6.06
CA GLU A 70 16.38 -23.66 -4.62
C GLU A 70 17.80 -23.28 -4.12
N ALA A 71 18.83 -23.90 -4.67
CA ALA A 71 20.24 -23.63 -4.33
C ALA A 71 20.72 -22.24 -4.79
N GLU A 72 20.04 -21.63 -5.75
CA GLU A 72 20.36 -20.29 -6.27
C GLU A 72 19.63 -19.16 -5.54
N ARG A 73 18.68 -19.50 -4.66
CA ARG A 73 17.89 -18.52 -3.88
C ARG A 73 18.70 -17.99 -2.70
N SER A 74 18.66 -16.68 -2.49
CA SER A 74 19.36 -16.05 -1.38
C SER A 74 18.43 -15.86 -0.18
N GLN A 75 18.55 -16.75 0.81
CA GLN A 75 17.81 -16.60 2.07
C GLN A 75 18.17 -15.30 2.81
N ALA A 76 19.43 -14.87 2.73
CA ALA A 76 19.86 -13.61 3.32
C ALA A 76 19.16 -12.39 2.67
N TRP A 77 18.95 -12.43 1.35
CA TRP A 77 18.20 -11.40 0.64
C TRP A 77 16.73 -11.40 1.04
N ILE A 78 16.09 -12.58 1.07
CA ILE A 78 14.70 -12.73 1.52
C ILE A 78 14.55 -12.13 2.92
N ASN A 79 15.38 -12.53 3.86
CA ASN A 79 15.32 -12.04 5.25
C ASN A 79 15.51 -10.51 5.31
N ARG A 80 16.42 -9.95 4.50
CA ARG A 80 16.62 -8.50 4.41
C ARG A 80 15.36 -7.77 3.93
N GLN A 81 14.67 -8.31 2.93
CA GLN A 81 13.44 -7.69 2.41
C GLN A 81 12.29 -7.81 3.42
N LEU A 82 12.14 -8.98 4.05
CA LEU A 82 11.12 -9.17 5.10
C LEU A 82 11.35 -8.25 6.30
N ALA A 83 12.60 -8.02 6.69
CA ALA A 83 12.93 -7.04 7.73
C ALA A 83 12.50 -5.61 7.37
N LYS A 84 12.58 -5.22 6.08
CA LYS A 84 12.04 -3.94 5.61
C LYS A 84 10.51 -3.90 5.69
N VAL A 85 9.84 -5.00 5.35
CA VAL A 85 8.38 -5.11 5.47
C VAL A 85 7.98 -4.88 6.93
N GLN A 86 8.58 -5.60 7.87
CA GLN A 86 8.30 -5.46 9.30
C GLN A 86 8.56 -4.03 9.81
N ALA A 87 9.71 -3.45 9.47
CA ALA A 87 10.05 -2.09 9.86
C ALA A 87 9.09 -1.05 9.25
N GLY A 88 8.66 -1.25 8.01
CA GLY A 88 7.71 -0.36 7.35
C GLY A 88 6.32 -0.43 7.97
N VAL A 89 5.82 -1.63 8.30
CA VAL A 89 4.53 -1.81 8.99
C VAL A 89 4.58 -1.21 10.39
N ALA A 90 5.67 -1.43 11.14
CA ALA A 90 5.86 -0.83 12.46
C ALA A 90 5.88 0.72 12.39
N GLU A 91 6.51 1.29 11.37
CA GLU A 91 6.52 2.74 11.16
C GLU A 91 5.12 3.27 10.79
N MET A 92 4.34 2.51 9.98
CA MET A 92 2.94 2.87 9.70
C MET A 92 2.11 2.90 10.99
N ASP A 93 2.22 1.88 11.83
CA ASP A 93 1.49 1.81 13.11
C ASP A 93 1.87 2.97 14.04
N ARG A 94 3.16 3.21 14.18
CA ARG A 94 3.69 4.31 14.99
C ARG A 94 3.18 5.68 14.51
N ARG A 95 3.11 5.89 13.20
CA ARG A 95 2.65 7.16 12.60
C ARG A 95 1.15 7.32 12.69
N LEU A 96 0.40 6.24 12.53
CA LEU A 96 -1.05 6.25 12.65
C LEU A 96 -1.46 6.62 14.10
N GLY A 97 -0.83 5.97 15.09
CA GLY A 97 -1.19 6.17 16.50
C GLY A 97 -2.69 5.98 16.70
N ASP A 98 -3.31 6.89 17.44
CA ASP A 98 -4.75 6.86 17.74
C ASP A 98 -5.61 7.60 16.72
N GLN A 99 -5.05 7.99 15.57
CA GLN A 99 -5.78 8.75 14.56
C GLN A 99 -6.76 7.85 13.80
N PRO A 100 -7.94 8.37 13.43
CA PRO A 100 -8.93 7.60 12.68
C PRO A 100 -8.51 7.31 11.24
N HIS A 101 -7.56 8.06 10.68
CA HIS A 101 -6.98 7.94 9.34
C HIS A 101 -5.52 8.36 9.33
N CYS A 102 -4.77 7.96 8.32
CA CYS A 102 -3.33 8.19 8.20
C CYS A 102 -2.92 9.67 8.27
N CYS A 103 -3.77 10.57 7.79
CA CYS A 103 -3.53 12.01 7.78
C CYS A 103 -4.59 12.79 8.59
N GLY A 104 -5.01 12.26 9.73
CA GLY A 104 -5.93 12.92 10.65
C GLY A 104 -7.36 12.39 10.58
N VAL A 105 -8.37 13.26 10.40
CA VAL A 105 -9.79 12.88 10.55
C VAL A 105 -10.47 12.45 9.25
N HIS A 106 -9.86 12.71 8.11
CA HIS A 106 -10.46 12.44 6.81
C HIS A 106 -9.70 11.35 6.05
N LEU A 107 -10.46 10.53 5.30
CA LEU A 107 -9.90 9.57 4.37
C LEU A 107 -9.10 10.29 3.28
N THR A 108 -7.89 9.81 3.03
CA THR A 108 -7.00 10.31 1.97
C THR A 108 -6.46 9.15 1.13
N LEU A 109 -5.67 9.46 0.10
CA LEU A 109 -4.95 8.44 -0.68
C LEU A 109 -3.96 7.64 0.19
N ALA A 110 -3.48 8.24 1.30
CA ALA A 110 -2.63 7.54 2.27
C ALA A 110 -3.31 6.30 2.86
N ASP A 111 -4.59 6.42 3.26
CA ASP A 111 -5.36 5.31 3.82
C ASP A 111 -5.56 4.20 2.79
N ILE A 112 -5.83 4.56 1.55
CA ILE A 112 -6.00 3.60 0.46
C ILE A 112 -4.69 2.86 0.20
N ALA A 113 -3.56 3.57 0.11
CA ALA A 113 -2.25 2.96 -0.10
C ALA A 113 -1.88 1.99 1.03
N VAL A 114 -2.08 2.40 2.29
CA VAL A 114 -1.85 1.54 3.47
C VAL A 114 -2.77 0.33 3.45
N GLY A 115 -4.09 0.54 3.24
CA GLY A 115 -5.06 -0.56 3.22
C GLY A 115 -4.79 -1.59 2.12
N CYS A 116 -4.44 -1.14 0.91
CA CYS A 116 -4.03 -2.03 -0.18
C CYS A 116 -2.77 -2.83 0.18
N THR A 117 -1.78 -2.18 0.81
CA THR A 117 -0.55 -2.83 1.26
C THR A 117 -0.81 -3.90 2.30
N LEU A 118 -1.61 -3.59 3.33
CA LEU A 118 -1.95 -4.53 4.40
C LEU A 118 -2.78 -5.71 3.88
N GLY A 119 -3.76 -5.46 3.02
CA GLY A 119 -4.54 -6.50 2.34
C GLY A 119 -3.65 -7.41 1.49
N TRP A 120 -2.73 -6.83 0.73
CA TRP A 120 -1.76 -7.60 -0.07
C TRP A 120 -0.81 -8.43 0.81
N LEU A 121 -0.34 -7.89 1.94
CA LEU A 121 0.49 -8.63 2.89
C LEU A 121 -0.27 -9.83 3.47
N SER A 122 -1.52 -9.64 3.91
CA SER A 122 -2.36 -10.73 4.42
C SER A 122 -2.55 -11.83 3.38
N PHE A 123 -2.70 -11.48 2.11
CA PHE A 123 -2.87 -12.44 1.01
C PHE A 123 -1.57 -13.18 0.65
N ARG A 124 -0.43 -12.48 0.62
CA ARG A 124 0.84 -13.05 0.14
C ARG A 124 1.74 -13.60 1.23
N PHE A 125 1.58 -13.12 2.45
CA PHE A 125 2.41 -13.47 3.61
C PHE A 125 1.53 -13.76 4.83
N PRO A 126 0.63 -14.77 4.76
CA PRO A 126 -0.28 -15.09 5.88
C PRO A 126 0.45 -15.48 7.17
N GLN A 127 1.75 -15.81 7.09
CA GLN A 127 2.60 -16.09 8.24
C GLN A 127 3.06 -14.82 9.00
N ILE A 128 2.87 -13.62 8.43
CA ILE A 128 3.17 -12.35 9.10
C ILE A 128 1.88 -11.89 9.79
N ASP A 129 1.80 -12.11 11.09
CA ASP A 129 0.62 -11.69 11.89
C ASP A 129 0.72 -10.21 12.29
N TRP A 130 0.75 -9.35 11.27
CA TRP A 130 0.82 -7.90 11.49
C TRP A 130 -0.41 -7.36 12.24
N ARG A 131 -1.58 -8.02 12.17
CA ARG A 131 -2.79 -7.60 12.88
C ARG A 131 -2.63 -7.70 14.40
N ALA A 132 -2.05 -8.79 14.87
CA ALA A 132 -1.80 -8.97 16.31
C ALA A 132 -0.71 -8.01 16.83
N GLU A 133 0.32 -7.75 16.02
CA GLU A 133 1.44 -6.89 16.41
C GLU A 133 1.10 -5.39 16.31
N HIS A 134 0.13 -5.00 15.47
CA HIS A 134 -0.20 -3.60 15.14
C HIS A 134 -1.72 -3.32 15.20
N PRO A 135 -2.30 -3.23 16.41
CA PRO A 135 -3.75 -3.13 16.59
C PRO A 135 -4.37 -1.86 16.00
N ASN A 136 -3.65 -0.74 15.93
CA ASN A 136 -4.16 0.48 15.34
C ASN A 136 -4.33 0.33 13.81
N LEU A 137 -3.36 -0.31 13.15
CA LEU A 137 -3.47 -0.66 11.73
C LEU A 137 -4.58 -1.68 11.47
N ALA A 138 -4.79 -2.64 12.39
CA ALA A 138 -5.88 -3.60 12.29
C ALA A 138 -7.24 -2.89 12.32
N GLN A 139 -7.44 -1.93 13.22
CA GLN A 139 -8.66 -1.12 13.29
C GLN A 139 -8.87 -0.26 12.03
N LEU A 140 -7.82 0.34 11.49
CA LEU A 140 -7.90 1.07 10.23
C LEU A 140 -8.31 0.14 9.09
N GLN A 141 -7.68 -1.02 8.99
CA GLN A 141 -7.97 -2.01 7.94
C GLN A 141 -9.42 -2.50 8.01
N ASP A 142 -9.92 -2.84 9.21
CA ASP A 142 -11.31 -3.27 9.42
C ASP A 142 -12.31 -2.20 8.95
N LYS A 143 -12.00 -0.93 9.20
CA LYS A 143 -12.80 0.19 8.71
C LYS A 143 -12.76 0.34 7.19
N LEU A 144 -11.60 0.16 6.58
CA LEU A 144 -11.42 0.25 5.12
C LEU A 144 -12.13 -0.90 4.41
N GLU A 145 -12.06 -2.12 4.94
CA GLU A 145 -12.68 -3.32 4.38
C GLU A 145 -14.22 -3.25 4.33
N GLN A 146 -14.84 -2.39 5.16
CA GLN A 146 -16.28 -2.11 5.09
C GLN A 146 -16.68 -1.20 3.91
N ARG A 147 -15.72 -0.59 3.23
CA ARG A 147 -16.00 0.25 2.07
C ARG A 147 -16.21 -0.63 0.83
N PRO A 148 -17.23 -0.35 0.00
CA PRO A 148 -17.47 -1.13 -1.23
C PRO A 148 -16.22 -1.24 -2.11
N SER A 149 -15.42 -0.16 -2.21
CA SER A 149 -14.21 -0.15 -3.01
C SER A 149 -13.11 -1.12 -2.53
N PHE A 150 -13.12 -1.51 -1.27
CA PHE A 150 -12.22 -2.54 -0.73
C PHE A 150 -12.88 -3.92 -0.81
N ALA A 151 -14.14 -4.02 -0.34
CA ALA A 151 -14.86 -5.30 -0.30
C ALA A 151 -14.97 -5.96 -1.69
N GLU A 152 -15.21 -5.17 -2.74
CA GLU A 152 -15.39 -5.65 -4.11
C GLU A 152 -14.07 -5.93 -4.85
N THR A 153 -12.93 -5.51 -4.28
CA THR A 153 -11.60 -5.65 -4.91
C THR A 153 -10.63 -6.49 -4.07
N MET A 154 -11.14 -7.21 -3.08
CA MET A 154 -10.32 -8.14 -2.29
C MET A 154 -9.69 -9.19 -3.20
N PRO A 155 -8.38 -9.47 -3.05
CA PRO A 155 -7.74 -10.52 -3.80
C PRO A 155 -8.32 -11.88 -3.41
N GLY A 156 -8.73 -12.66 -4.41
CA GLY A 156 -9.26 -14.02 -4.27
C GLY A 156 -8.21 -15.08 -4.54
#